data_0640aba1312e2223964acce3f8e10015
#
_entry.id   0640aba1312e2223964acce3f8e10015
#
_cell.length_a   1.000
_cell.length_b   1.000
_cell.length_c   1.000
_cell.angle_alpha   90.00
_cell.angle_beta   90.00
_cell.angle_gamma   90.00
#
_symmetry.space_group_name_H-M   'P 1'
#
loop_
_entity.id
_entity.type
_entity.pdbx_description
1 polymer ?
#
loop_
_entity_poly.entity_id
_entity_poly.type
_entity_poly.pdbx_seq_one_letter_code
_entity_poly.pdbx_strand_id
1 'polypeptide(L)' 'MRYIFYHYNHFGTLVFDYYDEETHVSQSYVFYTLKQAVNKFRRDNGLQYKKIVISKLF' A
#
# COMPACT_ATOMS: atom_id res chain seq x y z
N MET A 1 6.25 8.64 11.19
CA MET A 1 5.80 7.24 11.11
C MET A 1 5.13 7.00 9.76
N ARG A 2 5.26 5.81 9.21
CA ARG A 2 4.77 5.50 7.88
C ARG A 2 3.57 4.57 7.97
N TYR A 3 2.52 4.86 7.19
CA TYR A 3 1.30 4.07 7.18
C TYR A 3 0.91 3.70 5.75
N ILE A 4 0.47 2.46 5.57
CA ILE A 4 -0.23 2.04 4.36
C ILE A 4 -1.64 1.64 4.78
N PHE A 5 -2.63 2.30 4.21
CA PHE A 5 -4.03 1.91 4.35
C PHE A 5 -4.47 1.26 3.05
N TYR A 6 -5.12 0.11 3.13
CA TYR A 6 -5.55 -0.57 1.93
C TYR A 6 -7.04 -0.84 1.97
N HIS A 7 -7.62 -0.89 0.78
CA HIS A 7 -9.01 -1.30 0.61
C HIS A 7 -9.18 -1.91 -0.77
N TYR A 8 -10.26 -2.65 -0.95
CA TYR A 8 -10.65 -3.16 -2.26
C TYR A 8 -11.79 -2.28 -2.77
N ASN A 9 -11.66 -1.75 -3.98
CA ASN A 9 -12.73 -0.97 -4.56
C ASN A 9 -13.84 -1.91 -5.06
N HIS A 10 -14.93 -1.35 -5.59
CA HIS A 10 -16.06 -2.18 -6.01
C HIS A 10 -15.78 -3.03 -7.26
N PHE A 11 -14.63 -2.83 -7.90
CA PHE A 11 -14.17 -3.70 -8.99
C PHE A 11 -13.25 -4.82 -8.47
N GLY A 12 -13.00 -4.88 -7.18
CA GLY A 12 -12.10 -5.87 -6.60
C GLY A 12 -10.63 -5.54 -6.74
N THR A 13 -10.29 -4.34 -7.16
CA THR A 13 -8.92 -3.89 -7.27
C THR A 13 -8.41 -3.44 -5.91
N LEU A 14 -7.21 -3.90 -5.55
CA LEU A 14 -6.57 -3.50 -4.31
C LEU A 14 -5.95 -2.11 -4.45
N VAL A 15 -6.32 -1.21 -3.56
CA VAL A 15 -5.83 0.17 -3.57
C VAL A 15 -5.07 0.45 -2.29
N PHE A 16 -3.87 0.96 -2.42
CA PHE A 16 -3.05 1.39 -1.28
C PHE A 16 -3.00 2.91 -1.23
N ASP A 17 -3.11 3.43 0.00
CA ASP A 17 -2.84 4.83 0.29
C ASP A 17 -1.69 4.87 1.29
N TYR A 18 -0.55 5.36 0.85
CA TYR A 18 0.65 5.46 1.67
C TYR A 18 0.80 6.88 2.20
N TYR A 19 1.02 6.98 3.49
CA TYR A 19 1.24 8.26 4.17
C TYR A 19 2.56 8.26 4.90
N ASP A 20 3.34 9.29 4.65
CA ASP A 20 4.54 9.63 5.40
C ASP A 20 4.36 11.07 5.86
N GLU A 21 5.34 11.63 6.57
CA GLU A 21 5.21 12.96 7.17
C GLU A 21 4.83 14.04 6.16
N GLU A 22 5.33 13.96 4.94
CA GLU A 22 5.08 14.97 3.93
C GLU A 22 4.58 14.39 2.61
N THR A 23 4.34 13.09 2.56
CA THR A 23 4.07 12.41 1.31
C THR A 23 2.79 11.59 1.37
N HIS A 24 2.00 11.65 0.32
CA HIS A 24 0.84 10.78 0.12
C HIS A 24 0.93 10.19 -1.28
N VAL A 25 0.96 8.87 -1.38
CA VAL A 25 1.00 8.15 -2.64
C VAL A 25 -0.17 7.18 -2.68
N SER A 26 -0.92 7.21 -3.75
CA SER A 26 -2.01 6.27 -3.99
C SER A 26 -1.65 5.36 -5.15
N GLN A 27 -1.80 4.04 -4.98
CA GLN A 27 -1.39 3.06 -5.97
C GLN A 27 -2.39 1.92 -6.02
N SER A 28 -2.72 1.46 -7.23
CA SER A 28 -3.65 0.35 -7.44
C SER A 28 -2.89 -0.88 -7.92
N TYR A 29 -3.38 -2.07 -7.51
CA TYR A 29 -2.79 -3.34 -7.92
C TYR A 29 -3.90 -4.29 -8.38
N VAL A 30 -3.77 -4.79 -9.61
CA VAL A 30 -4.71 -5.72 -10.22
C VAL A 30 -4.05 -7.09 -10.30
N PHE A 31 -4.78 -8.13 -9.89
CA PHE A 31 -4.30 -9.52 -9.92
C PHE A 31 -3.14 -9.80 -8.96
N TYR A 32 -3.02 -9.03 -7.90
CA TYR A 32 -2.02 -9.27 -6.85
C TYR A 32 -2.71 -9.70 -5.57
N THR A 33 -2.09 -10.63 -4.84
CA THR A 33 -2.50 -10.86 -3.46
C THR A 33 -2.05 -9.67 -2.60
N LEU A 34 -2.60 -9.53 -1.41
CA LEU A 34 -2.19 -8.45 -0.50
C LEU A 34 -0.69 -8.50 -0.24
N LYS A 35 -0.16 -9.69 0.05
CA LYS A 35 1.27 -9.85 0.32
C LYS A 35 2.14 -9.46 -0.86
N GLN A 36 1.75 -9.89 -2.06
CA GLN A 36 2.47 -9.54 -3.27
C GLN A 36 2.44 -8.05 -3.54
N ALA A 37 1.27 -7.44 -3.35
CA ALA A 37 1.09 -6.01 -3.58
C ALA A 37 1.91 -5.18 -2.60
N VAL A 38 1.91 -5.56 -1.32
CA VAL A 38 2.72 -4.88 -0.29
C VAL A 38 4.20 -4.94 -0.65
N ASN A 39 4.69 -6.12 -1.01
CA ASN A 39 6.11 -6.29 -1.35
C ASN A 39 6.48 -5.46 -2.58
N LYS A 40 5.63 -5.47 -3.60
CA LYS A 40 5.88 -4.69 -4.80
C LYS A 40 5.85 -3.19 -4.52
N PHE A 41 4.88 -2.74 -3.74
CA PHE A 41 4.77 -1.32 -3.39
C PHE A 41 6.02 -0.85 -2.65
N ARG A 42 6.47 -1.64 -1.67
CA ARG A 42 7.65 -1.27 -0.88
C ARG A 42 8.90 -1.21 -1.77
N ARG A 43 9.05 -2.17 -2.67
CA ARG A 43 10.20 -2.21 -3.58
C ARG A 43 10.18 -1.02 -4.54
N ASP A 44 9.03 -0.75 -5.14
CA ASP A 44 8.90 0.33 -6.12
C ASP A 44 9.14 1.71 -5.51
N ASN A 45 8.92 1.86 -4.21
CA ASN A 45 9.06 3.13 -3.51
C ASN A 45 10.28 3.18 -2.59
N GLY A 46 11.15 2.18 -2.65
CA GLY A 46 12.36 2.15 -1.84
C GLY A 46 12.12 1.97 -0.35
N LEU A 47 11.06 1.26 0.00
CA LEU A 47 10.63 1.13 1.40
C LEU A 47 10.85 -0.27 1.99
N GLN A 48 11.67 -1.12 1.35
CA GLN A 48 11.84 -2.51 1.78
C GLN A 48 12.33 -2.64 3.22
N TYR A 49 13.15 -1.71 3.66
CA TYR A 49 13.76 -1.77 4.98
C TYR A 49 13.16 -0.75 5.96
N LYS A 50 12.06 -0.14 5.60
CA LYS A 50 11.39 0.84 6.46
C LYS A 50 10.29 0.16 7.25
N LYS A 51 10.09 0.64 8.48
CA LYS A 51 9.02 0.14 9.32
C LYS A 51 7.71 0.83 8.92
N ILE A 52 6.72 0.04 8.52
CA ILE A 52 5.45 0.56 8.02
C ILE A 52 4.31 -0.15 8.72
N VAL A 53 3.34 0.61 9.19
CA VAL A 53 2.10 0.06 9.74
C VAL A 53 1.11 -0.11 8.59
N ILE A 54 0.58 -1.32 8.44
CA ILE A 54 -0.36 -1.65 7.36
C ILE A 54 -1.71 -1.95 7.98
N SER A 55 -2.72 -1.22 7.55
CA SER A 55 -4.08 -1.35 8.11
C SER A 55 -5.12 -1.40 6.99
N LYS A 56 -6.15 -2.21 7.22
CA LYS A 56 -7.29 -2.25 6.32
C LYS A 56 -8.19 -1.04 6.60
N LEU A 57 -8.57 -0.32 5.54
CA LEU A 57 -9.34 0.90 5.70
C LEU A 57 -10.83 0.62 5.94
N PHE A 58 -11.38 -0.42 5.30
CA PHE A 58 -12.79 -0.78 5.41
C PHE A 58 -12.97 -2.22 5.85
#